data_4575c3d317d44ec81c19ef47d26f7fdd
#
_entry.id   4575c3d317d44ec81c19ef47d26f7fdd
#
_cell.length_a   1.000
_cell.length_b   1.000
_cell.length_c   1.000
_cell.angle_alpha   90.00
_cell.angle_beta   90.00
_cell.angle_gamma   90.00
#
_symmetry.space_group_name_H-M   'P 1'
#
loop_
_entity.id
_entity.type
_entity.pdbx_description
1 polymer ?
#
loop_
_entity_poly.entity_id
_entity_poly.type
_entity_poly.pdbx_seq_one_letter_code
_entity_poly.pdbx_strand_id
1 'polypeptide(L)' 'MDRQRSPRLSLDLLRGFRAAARHLSFTRAARELFVTQSAISQEVKTLEEQLGRPLFRRVNRTLQLTQTGEELYRA' A
#
# COMPACT_ATOMS: atom_id res chain seq x y z
N MET A 1 8.29 24.60 0.93
CA MET A 1 8.23 24.28 0.67
C MET A 1 8.04 23.43 0.47
N ASP A 2 7.78 23.05 0.28
CA ASP A 2 7.51 22.31 0.03
C ASP A 2 7.52 21.64 -0.65
N ARG A 3 7.81 21.61 -1.09
CA ARG A 3 7.86 21.03 -1.82
C ARG A 3 7.82 20.01 -1.89
N GLN A 4 8.08 19.46 -1.58
CA GLN A 4 8.11 18.42 -1.62
C GLN A 4 7.20 17.74 -1.27
N ARG A 5 6.52 18.00 -0.71
CA ARG A 5 5.55 17.41 -0.66
C ARG A 5 4.99 17.16 -1.72
N SER A 6 5.36 17.00 -2.25
CA SER A 6 4.76 16.95 -3.49
C SER A 6 3.71 15.87 -3.60
N PRO A 7 2.76 16.00 -4.45
CA PRO A 7 1.66 15.05 -4.52
C PRO A 7 2.01 13.74 -5.20
N ARG A 8 3.20 13.63 -5.71
CA ARG A 8 3.52 12.40 -6.42
C ARG A 8 3.60 11.22 -5.47
N LEU A 9 3.44 10.04 -6.01
CA LEU A 9 3.60 8.82 -5.23
C LEU A 9 5.05 8.68 -4.83
N SER A 10 5.27 8.49 -3.55
CA SER A 10 6.63 8.31 -3.08
C SER A 10 7.04 6.85 -3.23
N LEU A 11 8.33 6.62 -3.30
CA LEU A 11 8.84 5.26 -3.38
C LEU A 11 8.49 4.47 -2.13
N ASP A 12 8.46 5.15 -0.97
CA ASP A 12 8.10 4.47 0.27
C ASP A 12 6.67 3.95 0.22
N LEU A 13 5.75 4.74 -0.31
CA LEU A 13 4.37 4.30 -0.41
C LEU A 13 4.26 3.09 -1.34
N LEU A 14 4.97 3.13 -2.46
CA LEU A 14 4.92 2.02 -3.39
C LEU A 14 5.60 0.78 -2.83
N ARG A 15 6.68 0.95 -2.08
CA ARG A 15 7.33 -0.20 -1.44
C ARG A 15 6.40 -0.89 -0.47
N GLY A 16 5.74 -0.11 0.37
CA GLY A 16 4.80 -0.68 1.32
C GLY A 16 3.65 -1.38 0.63
N PHE A 17 3.11 -0.75 -0.40
CA PHE A 17 2.03 -1.37 -1.16
C PHE A 17 2.48 -2.67 -1.83
N ARG A 18 3.65 -2.65 -2.48
CA ARG A 18 4.09 -3.83 -3.20
C ARG A 18 4.37 -5.00 -2.27
N ALA A 19 4.96 -4.73 -1.12
CA ALA A 19 5.18 -5.79 -0.14
C ALA A 19 3.85 -6.34 0.38
N ALA A 20 2.90 -5.45 0.67
CA ALA A 20 1.59 -5.89 1.15
C ALA A 20 0.87 -6.71 0.09
N ALA A 21 0.99 -6.33 -1.18
CA ALA A 21 0.36 -7.05 -2.27
C ALA A 21 1.02 -8.41 -2.47
N ARG A 22 2.34 -8.46 -2.39
CA ARG A 22 3.06 -9.71 -2.61
C ARG A 22 2.70 -10.74 -1.55
N HIS A 23 2.59 -10.29 -0.30
CA HIS A 23 2.28 -11.19 0.81
C HIS A 23 0.79 -11.35 1.05
N LEU A 24 -0.01 -10.43 0.52
CA LEU A 24 -1.43 -10.30 0.87
C LEU A 24 -1.58 -10.27 2.39
N SER A 25 -0.70 -9.52 3.02
CA SER A 25 -0.64 -9.42 4.47
C SER A 25 0.15 -8.17 4.85
N PHE A 26 -0.47 -7.30 5.64
CA PHE A 26 0.22 -6.12 6.14
C PHE A 26 1.27 -6.50 7.17
N THR A 27 0.98 -7.53 7.95
CA THR A 27 1.91 -7.99 8.98
C THR A 27 3.19 -8.53 8.35
N ARG A 28 3.05 -9.35 7.32
CA ARG A 28 4.23 -9.91 6.67
C ARG A 28 5.01 -8.85 5.91
N ALA A 29 4.29 -7.92 5.30
CA ALA A 29 4.96 -6.81 4.61
C ALA A 29 5.80 -6.01 5.60
N ALA A 30 5.25 -5.75 6.77
CA ALA A 30 5.96 -4.99 7.80
C ALA A 30 7.23 -5.72 8.22
N ARG A 31 7.15 -7.04 8.38
CA ARG A 31 8.34 -7.82 8.73
C ARG A 31 9.40 -7.73 7.66
N GLU A 32 8.99 -7.86 6.40
CA GLU A 32 9.95 -7.82 5.30
C GLU A 32 10.68 -6.48 5.28
N LEU A 33 9.95 -5.39 5.52
CA LEU A 33 10.52 -4.06 5.38
C LEU A 33 11.05 -3.49 6.70
N PHE A 34 10.99 -4.27 7.78
CA PHE A 34 11.48 -3.86 9.09
C PHE A 34 10.81 -2.60 9.59
N VAL A 35 9.49 -2.55 9.41
CA VAL A 35 8.68 -1.45 9.92
C VAL A 35 7.49 -2.02 10.66
N THR A 36 6.68 -1.16 11.26
CA THR A 36 5.48 -1.61 11.96
C THR A 36 4.35 -1.89 10.98
N GLN A 37 3.41 -2.72 11.41
CA GLN A 37 2.21 -2.93 10.61
C GLN A 37 1.44 -1.63 10.43
N SER A 38 1.42 -0.79 11.47
CA SER A 38 0.74 0.50 11.36
C SER A 38 1.35 1.37 10.29
N ALA A 39 2.67 1.30 10.13
CA ALA A 39 3.34 2.08 9.08
C ALA A 39 2.88 1.62 7.70
N ILE A 40 2.83 0.30 7.49
CA ILE A 40 2.38 -0.23 6.20
C ILE A 40 0.93 0.17 5.95
N SER A 41 0.09 0.02 6.96
CA SER A 41 -1.33 0.36 6.83
C SER A 41 -1.49 1.83 6.46
N GLN A 42 -0.73 2.71 7.11
CA GLN A 42 -0.81 4.13 6.84
C GLN A 42 -0.31 4.47 5.44
N GLU A 43 0.76 3.82 5.01
CA GLU A 43 1.30 4.06 3.68
C GLU A 43 0.30 3.65 2.60
N VAL A 44 -0.33 2.49 2.78
CA VAL A 44 -1.33 2.03 1.83
C VAL A 44 -2.52 2.98 1.81
N LYS A 45 -2.96 3.43 2.99
CA LYS A 45 -4.08 4.33 3.06
C LYS A 45 -3.78 5.65 2.36
N THR A 46 -2.58 6.17 2.55
CA THR A 46 -2.19 7.41 1.89
C THR A 46 -2.20 7.24 0.37
N LEU A 47 -1.69 6.11 -0.09
CA LEU A 47 -1.69 5.83 -1.52
C LEU A 47 -3.11 5.73 -2.06
N GLU A 48 -3.99 5.07 -1.32
CA GLU A 48 -5.40 4.97 -1.73
C GLU A 48 -6.03 6.36 -1.82
N GLU A 49 -5.71 7.22 -0.87
CA GLU A 49 -6.25 8.58 -0.88
C GLU A 49 -5.76 9.35 -2.10
N GLN A 50 -4.50 9.18 -2.45
CA GLN A 50 -3.95 9.86 -3.62
C GLN A 50 -4.59 9.37 -4.91
N LEU A 51 -4.89 8.08 -4.98
CA LEU A 51 -5.50 7.50 -6.17
C LEU A 51 -7.01 7.65 -6.19
N GLY A 52 -7.62 7.90 -5.04
CA GLY A 52 -9.06 8.01 -4.94
C GLY A 52 -9.76 6.67 -5.06
N ARG A 53 -9.06 5.56 -4.87
CA ARG A 53 -9.64 4.24 -4.97
C ARG A 53 -8.96 3.30 -3.99
N PRO A 54 -9.69 2.31 -3.48
CA PRO A 54 -9.08 1.32 -2.60
C PRO A 54 -8.20 0.37 -3.41
N LEU A 55 -7.13 -0.07 -2.79
CA LEU A 55 -6.19 -1.02 -3.39
C LEU A 55 -6.38 -2.42 -2.83
N PHE A 56 -6.91 -2.52 -1.62
CA PHE A 56 -7.15 -3.79 -0.96
C PHE A 56 -8.57 -3.85 -0.45
N ARG A 57 -9.05 -5.07 -0.26
CA ARG A 57 -10.31 -5.30 0.42
C ARG A 57 -10.19 -6.58 1.21
N ARG A 58 -11.04 -6.73 2.22
CA ARG A 58 -11.07 -7.94 3.01
C ARG A 58 -12.29 -8.74 2.66
N VAL A 59 -12.06 -10.02 2.37
CA VAL A 59 -13.12 -10.96 2.03
C VAL A 59 -12.91 -12.17 2.92
N ASN A 60 -13.83 -12.40 3.85
CA ASN A 60 -13.74 -13.53 4.77
C ASN A 60 -12.40 -13.56 5.50
N ARG A 61 -11.99 -12.39 6.02
CA ARG A 61 -10.73 -12.24 6.75
C ARG A 61 -9.50 -12.40 5.88
N THR A 62 -9.67 -12.52 4.59
CA THR A 62 -8.56 -12.64 3.67
C THR A 62 -8.34 -11.30 3.00
N LEU A 63 -7.10 -10.88 2.89
CA LEU A 63 -6.77 -9.65 2.19
C LEU A 63 -6.63 -9.95 0.71
N GLN A 64 -7.28 -9.14 -0.11
CA GLN A 64 -7.22 -9.31 -1.55
C GLN A 64 -6.97 -7.96 -2.20
N LEU A 65 -6.38 -7.98 -3.38
CA LEU A 65 -6.24 -6.77 -4.18
C LEU A 65 -7.56 -6.47 -4.88
N THR A 66 -7.88 -5.18 -4.96
CA THR A 66 -8.96 -4.75 -5.84
C THR A 66 -8.44 -4.73 -7.27
N GLN A 67 -9.31 -4.45 -8.22
CA GLN A 67 -8.85 -4.30 -9.59
C GLN A 67 -7.81 -3.19 -9.71
N THR A 68 -8.05 -2.07 -9.03
CA THR A 68 -7.09 -0.97 -9.05
C THR A 68 -5.76 -1.43 -8.44
N GLY A 69 -5.82 -2.20 -7.35
CA GLY A 69 -4.61 -2.72 -6.74
C GLY A 69 -3.85 -3.64 -7.67
N GLU A 70 -4.56 -4.50 -8.39
CA GLU A 70 -3.90 -5.39 -9.34
C GLU A 70 -3.23 -4.62 -10.46
N GLU A 71 -3.90 -3.60 -10.96
CA GLU A 71 -3.32 -2.78 -12.03
C GLU A 71 -2.07 -2.07 -11.57
N LEU A 72 -2.10 -1.52 -10.36
CA LEU A 72 -0.94 -0.84 -9.83
C LEU A 72 0.21 -1.81 -9.57
N TYR A 73 -0.11 -2.99 -9.08
CA TYR A 73 0.92 -3.99 -8.77
C TYR A 73 1.64 -4.44 -10.04
N ARG A 74 0.92 -4.50 -11.14
CA ARG A 74 1.51 -4.91 -12.42
C ARG A 74 2.27 -3.80 -13.13
N ALA A 75 2.01 -2.58 -12.74
CA ALA A 75 2.61 -1.42 -13.41
C ALA A 75 4.12 -1.38 -13.24
#